data_994518e4325b44637b1061aba83af8ac
#
_entry.id   994518e4325b44637b1061aba83af8ac
#
_cell.length_a   1.000
_cell.length_b   1.000
_cell.length_c   1.000
_cell.angle_alpha   90.00
_cell.angle_beta   90.00
_cell.angle_gamma   90.00
#
_symmetry.space_group_name_H-M   'P 1'
#
loop_
_entity.id
_entity.type
_entity.pdbx_description
1 polymer ?
#
loop_
_entity_poly.entity_id
_entity_poly.type
_entity_poly.pdbx_seq_one_letter_code
_entity_poly.pdbx_strand_id
1 'polypeptide(L)'
;TRYVRMFLLDVSQDIFQNIKLLPFLASISSIIFTALITIQISKKRFAGIIAMMILLQSVTFTDFDTVAVYENFWVLFYLISLYSINAKWWHASSVNFILSIFTKAFIVMYAWMNFFYIFRAEIKTRTKLFLFGTYGVIIGITYWIFDSQRSIIYDDIDRFDFNAFLDAFTGW
;
A
#
# COMPACT_ATOMS: atom_id res chain seq x y z
N THR A 1 -10.98 -9.48 4.53
CA THR A 1 -9.62 -8.93 4.41
C THR A 1 -8.52 -10.00 4.56
N ARG A 2 -8.79 -11.12 5.24
CA ARG A 2 -7.80 -12.20 5.40
C ARG A 2 -7.56 -13.02 4.11
N TYR A 3 -8.51 -13.04 3.16
CA TYR A 3 -8.48 -13.96 2.02
C TYR A 3 -7.33 -13.68 1.05
N VAL A 4 -7.09 -12.44 0.65
CA VAL A 4 -6.02 -12.11 -0.32
C VAL A 4 -4.64 -12.46 0.23
N ARG A 5 -4.37 -12.14 1.48
CA ARG A 5 -3.08 -12.43 2.12
C ARG A 5 -2.85 -13.93 2.32
N MET A 6 -3.88 -14.68 2.76
CA MET A 6 -3.78 -16.14 2.88
C MET A 6 -3.53 -16.77 1.53
N PHE A 7 -4.30 -16.38 0.52
CA PHE A 7 -4.10 -16.85 -0.85
C PHE A 7 -2.68 -16.61 -1.36
N LEU A 8 -2.10 -15.42 -1.14
CA LEU A 8 -0.73 -15.13 -1.57
C LEU A 8 0.33 -15.93 -0.81
N LEU A 9 0.12 -16.20 0.48
CA LEU A 9 1.02 -17.05 1.26
C LEU A 9 0.88 -18.53 0.85
N ASP A 10 -0.33 -19.01 0.58
CA ASP A 10 -0.59 -20.35 0.06
C ASP A 10 0.07 -20.53 -1.30
N VAL A 11 -0.07 -19.55 -2.22
CA VAL A 11 0.63 -19.52 -3.51
C VAL A 11 2.15 -19.56 -3.34
N SER A 12 2.71 -18.85 -2.34
CA SER A 12 4.14 -18.90 -2.04
C SER A 12 4.57 -20.30 -1.60
N GLN A 13 3.77 -20.95 -0.77
CA GLN A 13 4.04 -22.31 -0.29
C GLN A 13 3.91 -23.34 -1.42
N ASP A 14 2.86 -23.24 -2.24
CA ASP A 14 2.56 -24.22 -3.29
C ASP A 14 3.57 -24.16 -4.45
N ILE A 15 3.97 -22.95 -4.87
CA ILE A 15 4.86 -22.78 -6.02
C ILE A 15 6.32 -22.92 -5.64
N PHE A 16 6.71 -22.31 -4.52
CA PHE A 16 8.13 -22.20 -4.13
C PHE A 16 8.51 -23.11 -2.97
N GLN A 17 7.56 -23.82 -2.38
CA GLN A 17 7.72 -24.62 -1.16
C GLN A 17 8.35 -23.82 0.00
N ASN A 18 8.16 -22.49 -0.05
CA ASN A 18 8.70 -21.54 0.92
C ASN A 18 7.73 -20.37 1.10
N ILE A 19 7.07 -20.32 2.24
CA ILE A 19 6.08 -19.27 2.57
C ILE A 19 6.68 -17.86 2.60
N LYS A 20 7.99 -17.73 2.79
CA LYS A 20 8.68 -16.42 2.92
C LYS A 20 9.10 -15.82 1.57
N LEU A 21 9.16 -16.61 0.51
CA LEU A 21 9.75 -16.15 -0.75
C LEU A 21 8.92 -15.04 -1.41
N LEU A 22 7.61 -15.21 -1.49
CA LEU A 22 6.74 -14.21 -2.11
C LEU A 22 6.68 -12.90 -1.31
N PRO A 23 6.55 -12.90 0.03
CA PRO A 23 6.73 -11.70 0.84
C PRO A 23 8.07 -10.99 0.62
N PHE A 24 9.17 -11.75 0.53
CA PHE A 24 10.51 -11.20 0.26
C PHE A 24 10.58 -10.53 -1.13
N LEU A 25 10.04 -11.16 -2.17
CA LEU A 25 9.94 -10.57 -3.50
C LEU A 25 9.07 -9.31 -3.51
N ALA A 26 7.99 -9.30 -2.72
CA ALA A 26 7.14 -8.12 -2.56
C ALA A 26 7.90 -6.97 -1.89
N SER A 27 8.75 -7.26 -0.91
CA SER A 27 9.62 -6.29 -0.25
C SER A 27 10.62 -5.67 -1.21
N ILE A 28 11.36 -6.48 -1.97
CA ILE A 28 12.29 -5.99 -3.01
C ILE A 28 11.54 -5.11 -4.01
N SER A 29 10.39 -5.55 -4.47
CA SER A 29 9.56 -4.78 -5.39
C SER A 29 9.13 -3.44 -4.80
N SER A 30 8.79 -3.39 -3.50
CA SER A 30 8.45 -2.17 -2.79
C SER A 30 9.59 -1.16 -2.75
N ILE A 31 10.83 -1.62 -2.57
CA ILE A 31 12.03 -0.78 -2.65
C ILE A 31 12.15 -0.15 -4.05
N ILE A 32 11.99 -0.97 -5.09
CA ILE A 32 12.07 -0.50 -6.48
C ILE A 32 10.98 0.52 -6.78
N PHE A 33 9.72 0.25 -6.40
CA PHE A 33 8.61 1.19 -6.62
C PHE A 33 8.79 2.48 -5.83
N THR A 34 9.33 2.44 -4.62
CA THR A 34 9.67 3.65 -3.85
C THR A 34 10.68 4.51 -4.60
N ALA A 35 11.72 3.91 -5.16
CA ALA A 35 12.69 4.63 -5.99
C ALA A 35 12.04 5.22 -7.25
N LEU A 36 11.23 4.44 -7.97
CA LEU A 36 10.55 4.89 -9.19
C LEU A 36 9.60 6.06 -8.92
N ILE A 37 8.80 5.99 -7.85
CA ILE A 37 7.90 7.07 -7.43
C ILE A 37 8.71 8.33 -7.11
N THR A 38 9.80 8.19 -6.35
CA THR A 38 10.66 9.31 -5.98
C THR A 38 11.29 9.97 -7.20
N ILE A 39 11.73 9.17 -8.19
CA ILE A 39 12.25 9.68 -9.46
C ILE A 39 11.15 10.41 -10.25
N GLN A 40 9.94 9.87 -10.29
CA GLN A 40 8.81 10.51 -10.97
C GLN A 40 8.48 11.90 -10.39
N ILE A 41 8.52 12.02 -9.05
CA ILE A 41 8.20 13.27 -8.36
C ILE A 41 9.32 14.29 -8.47
N SER A 42 10.56 13.86 -8.18
CA SER A 42 11.74 14.75 -8.11
C SER A 42 12.32 15.07 -9.48
N LYS A 43 12.03 14.25 -10.50
CA LYS A 43 12.65 14.27 -11.83
C LYS A 43 14.18 14.03 -11.78
N LYS A 44 14.72 13.55 -10.65
CA LYS A 44 16.15 13.30 -10.42
C LYS A 44 16.40 11.83 -10.07
N ARG A 45 17.25 11.15 -10.83
CA ARG A 45 17.60 9.74 -10.57
C ARG A 45 18.25 9.53 -9.20
N PHE A 46 19.09 10.46 -8.78
CA PHE A 46 19.79 10.39 -7.49
C PHE A 46 18.81 10.38 -6.29
N ALA A 47 17.69 11.08 -6.39
CA ALA A 47 16.67 11.08 -5.33
C ALA A 47 16.06 9.68 -5.11
N GLY A 48 15.91 8.88 -6.16
CA GLY A 48 15.46 7.49 -6.04
C GLY A 48 16.47 6.62 -5.26
N ILE A 49 17.76 6.80 -5.51
CA ILE A 49 18.81 6.07 -4.76
C ILE A 49 18.77 6.43 -3.28
N ILE A 50 18.66 7.72 -2.96
CA ILE A 50 18.54 8.17 -1.55
C ILE A 50 17.30 7.56 -0.89
N ALA A 51 16.14 7.56 -1.57
CA ALA A 51 14.92 6.98 -1.02
C ALA A 51 15.06 5.48 -0.72
N MET A 52 15.73 4.72 -1.61
CA MET A 52 16.05 3.31 -1.37
C MET A 52 16.95 3.14 -0.14
N MET A 53 17.99 3.96 -0.02
CA MET A 53 18.92 3.89 1.11
C MET A 53 18.20 4.20 2.44
N ILE A 54 17.36 5.22 2.48
CA ILE A 54 16.56 5.56 3.67
C ILE A 54 15.64 4.40 4.04
N LEU A 55 14.97 3.78 3.06
CA LEU A 55 14.07 2.66 3.31
C LEU A 55 14.83 1.44 3.85
N LEU A 56 16.00 1.12 3.28
CA LEU A 56 16.84 0.01 3.72
C LEU A 56 17.47 0.24 5.11
N GLN A 57 17.65 1.49 5.53
CA GLN A 57 18.11 1.84 6.88
C GLN A 57 17.00 1.79 7.93
N SER A 58 15.75 1.66 7.51
CA SER A 58 14.63 1.56 8.45
C SER A 58 14.63 0.19 9.12
N VAL A 59 14.86 0.17 10.43
CA VAL A 59 14.80 -1.06 11.25
C VAL A 59 13.44 -1.73 11.11
N THR A 60 12.36 -0.96 11.18
CA THR A 60 11.01 -1.47 10.99
C THR A 60 10.86 -2.19 9.65
N PHE A 61 11.38 -1.62 8.55
CA PHE A 61 11.28 -2.25 7.23
C PHE A 61 12.06 -3.56 7.17
N THR A 62 13.29 -3.59 7.69
CA THR A 62 14.15 -4.78 7.68
C THR A 62 13.64 -5.88 8.60
N ASP A 63 13.03 -5.54 9.74
CA ASP A 63 12.41 -6.52 10.64
C ASP A 63 11.21 -7.20 9.99
N PHE A 64 10.35 -6.43 9.30
CA PHE A 64 9.21 -7.00 8.58
C PHE A 64 9.61 -7.80 7.34
N ASP A 65 10.76 -7.53 6.73
CA ASP A 65 11.26 -8.24 5.56
C ASP A 65 11.70 -9.68 5.86
N THR A 66 12.23 -9.90 7.07
CA THR A 66 12.74 -11.22 7.50
C THR A 66 11.67 -12.17 8.00
N VAL A 67 10.48 -11.67 8.30
CA VAL A 67 9.33 -12.44 8.80
C VAL A 67 8.35 -12.71 7.66
N ALA A 68 7.71 -13.88 7.64
CA ALA A 68 6.65 -14.19 6.66
C ALA A 68 5.39 -13.36 6.97
N VAL A 69 5.47 -12.04 6.73
CA VAL A 69 4.41 -11.09 7.05
C VAL A 69 3.69 -10.66 5.78
N TYR A 70 2.39 -10.62 5.86
CA TYR A 70 1.52 -10.13 4.80
C TYR A 70 1.58 -8.60 4.61
N GLU A 71 2.29 -7.90 5.48
CA GLU A 71 2.42 -6.44 5.44
C GLU A 71 3.06 -5.97 4.13
N ASN A 72 4.02 -6.71 3.59
CA ASN A 72 4.73 -6.36 2.36
C ASN A 72 3.80 -6.32 1.14
N PHE A 73 2.74 -7.12 1.12
CA PHE A 73 1.81 -7.17 -0.01
C PHE A 73 0.96 -5.91 -0.13
N TRP A 74 0.38 -5.41 0.98
CA TRP A 74 -0.44 -4.21 0.89
C TRP A 74 0.39 -2.98 0.57
N VAL A 75 1.62 -2.90 1.11
CA VAL A 75 2.56 -1.82 0.78
C VAL A 75 2.89 -1.85 -0.70
N LEU A 76 3.23 -3.01 -1.25
CA LEU A 76 3.53 -3.17 -2.68
C LEU A 76 2.34 -2.73 -3.56
N PHE A 77 1.14 -3.27 -3.33
CA PHE A 77 -0.04 -2.90 -4.11
C PHE A 77 -0.34 -1.41 -4.02
N TYR A 78 -0.18 -0.83 -2.84
CA TYR A 78 -0.37 0.60 -2.64
C TYR A 78 0.65 1.43 -3.42
N LEU A 79 1.94 1.09 -3.38
CA LEU A 79 2.99 1.76 -4.15
C LEU A 79 2.77 1.61 -5.67
N ILE A 80 2.37 0.43 -6.15
CA ILE A 80 2.00 0.23 -7.55
C ILE A 80 0.82 1.13 -7.94
N SER A 81 -0.18 1.28 -7.07
CA SER A 81 -1.30 2.19 -7.30
C SER A 81 -0.83 3.64 -7.47
N LEU A 82 0.02 4.15 -6.58
CA LEU A 82 0.56 5.52 -6.66
C LEU A 82 1.43 5.72 -7.92
N TYR A 83 2.31 4.76 -8.22
CA TYR A 83 3.14 4.81 -9.42
C TYR A 83 2.30 4.88 -10.69
N SER A 84 1.25 4.06 -10.76
CA SER A 84 0.37 3.94 -11.92
C SER A 84 -0.43 5.22 -12.20
N ILE A 85 -0.73 6.05 -11.19
CA ILE A 85 -1.35 7.37 -11.38
C ILE A 85 -0.46 8.24 -12.27
N ASN A 86 0.82 8.34 -11.95
CA ASN A 86 1.78 9.14 -12.70
C ASN A 86 2.14 8.52 -14.05
N ALA A 87 2.13 7.18 -14.15
CA ALA A 87 2.35 6.45 -15.40
C ALA A 87 1.13 6.48 -16.34
N LYS A 88 0.01 7.10 -15.93
CA LYS A 88 -1.26 7.18 -16.68
C LYS A 88 -1.95 5.82 -16.90
N TRP A 89 -1.68 4.85 -16.02
CA TRP A 89 -2.28 3.51 -16.02
C TRP A 89 -3.46 3.45 -15.03
N TRP A 90 -4.55 4.13 -15.37
CA TRP A 90 -5.69 4.37 -14.46
C TRP A 90 -6.31 3.09 -13.91
N HIS A 91 -6.54 2.09 -14.79
CA HIS A 91 -7.12 0.81 -14.37
C HIS A 91 -6.19 0.05 -13.43
N ALA A 92 -4.90 0.01 -13.74
CA ALA A 92 -3.90 -0.62 -12.87
C ALA A 92 -3.85 0.07 -11.51
N SER A 93 -3.94 1.41 -11.47
CA SER A 93 -3.98 2.16 -10.23
C SER A 93 -5.17 1.79 -9.35
N SER A 94 -6.39 1.77 -9.93
CA SER A 94 -7.62 1.44 -9.19
C SER A 94 -7.62 -0.01 -8.71
N VAL A 95 -7.22 -0.97 -9.57
CA VAL A 95 -7.15 -2.39 -9.20
C VAL A 95 -6.16 -2.61 -8.05
N ASN A 96 -4.95 -2.04 -8.12
CA ASN A 96 -3.96 -2.21 -7.07
C ASN A 96 -4.38 -1.52 -5.76
N PHE A 97 -5.10 -0.40 -5.83
CA PHE A 97 -5.66 0.22 -4.63
C PHE A 97 -6.71 -0.68 -3.97
N ILE A 98 -7.61 -1.28 -4.75
CA ILE A 98 -8.58 -2.26 -4.25
C ILE A 98 -7.87 -3.46 -3.61
N LEU A 99 -6.86 -4.03 -4.28
CA LEU A 99 -6.08 -5.15 -3.75
C LEU A 99 -5.39 -4.80 -2.43
N SER A 100 -4.85 -3.58 -2.30
CA SER A 100 -4.24 -3.12 -1.06
C SER A 100 -5.27 -3.05 0.09
N ILE A 101 -6.48 -2.54 -0.16
CA ILE A 101 -7.57 -2.49 0.81
C ILE A 101 -8.01 -3.91 1.23
N PHE A 102 -8.15 -4.84 0.26
CA PHE A 102 -8.52 -6.23 0.57
C PHE A 102 -7.41 -7.00 1.30
N THR A 103 -6.18 -6.54 1.20
CA THR A 103 -5.08 -7.08 2.01
C THR A 103 -5.10 -6.47 3.41
N LYS A 104 -5.32 -5.16 3.53
CA LYS A 104 -5.42 -4.45 4.81
C LYS A 104 -6.37 -3.25 4.71
N ALA A 105 -7.50 -3.31 5.40
CA ALA A 105 -8.54 -2.27 5.36
C ALA A 105 -8.04 -0.87 5.78
N PHE A 106 -7.07 -0.82 6.68
CA PHE A 106 -6.44 0.41 7.17
C PHE A 106 -5.90 1.33 6.05
N ILE A 107 -5.63 0.79 4.86
CA ILE A 107 -5.15 1.54 3.70
C ILE A 107 -6.11 2.65 3.26
N VAL A 108 -7.40 2.52 3.55
CA VAL A 108 -8.38 3.59 3.27
C VAL A 108 -7.96 4.93 3.89
N MET A 109 -7.28 4.90 5.05
CA MET A 109 -6.77 6.11 5.69
C MET A 109 -5.67 6.81 4.87
N TYR A 110 -4.97 6.09 4.00
CA TYR A 110 -3.95 6.65 3.11
C TYR A 110 -4.49 7.11 1.75
N ALA A 111 -5.79 6.98 1.49
CA ALA A 111 -6.41 7.39 0.23
C ALA A 111 -6.17 8.87 -0.12
N TRP A 112 -5.97 9.73 0.88
CA TRP A 112 -5.62 11.13 0.67
C TRP A 112 -4.32 11.31 -0.14
N MET A 113 -3.37 10.39 -0.01
CA MET A 113 -2.15 10.39 -0.84
C MET A 113 -2.48 10.15 -2.31
N ASN A 114 -3.40 9.21 -2.62
CA ASN A 114 -3.85 8.99 -3.99
C ASN A 114 -4.51 10.24 -4.55
N PHE A 115 -5.35 10.92 -3.76
CA PHE A 115 -5.95 12.19 -4.16
C PHE A 115 -4.91 13.27 -4.42
N PHE A 116 -3.90 13.40 -3.55
CA PHE A 116 -2.79 14.32 -3.76
C PHE A 116 -2.03 14.02 -5.06
N TYR A 117 -1.73 12.74 -5.34
CA TYR A 117 -1.06 12.32 -6.56
C TYR A 117 -1.91 12.61 -7.81
N ILE A 118 -3.22 12.35 -7.78
CA ILE A 118 -4.14 12.67 -8.87
C ILE A 118 -4.17 14.19 -9.11
N PHE A 119 -4.22 14.98 -8.03
CA PHE A 119 -4.24 16.43 -8.13
C PHE A 119 -2.96 16.95 -8.80
N ARG A 120 -1.80 16.43 -8.40
CA ARG A 120 -0.49 16.83 -8.92
C ARG A 120 -0.18 16.27 -10.31
N ALA A 121 -0.81 15.18 -10.71
CA ALA A 121 -0.54 14.55 -12.00
C ALA A 121 -0.86 15.48 -13.18
N GLU A 122 0.01 15.48 -14.20
CA GLU A 122 -0.15 16.25 -15.43
C GLU A 122 -1.11 15.55 -16.40
N ILE A 123 -2.39 15.58 -16.07
CA ILE A 123 -3.47 14.93 -16.81
C ILE A 123 -4.65 15.89 -17.01
N LYS A 124 -5.51 15.57 -18.00
CA LYS A 124 -6.69 16.38 -18.29
C LYS A 124 -7.63 16.45 -17.08
N THR A 125 -8.23 17.61 -16.82
CA THR A 125 -9.15 17.83 -15.69
C THR A 125 -10.30 16.81 -15.66
N ARG A 126 -10.84 16.42 -16.81
CA ARG A 126 -11.89 15.39 -16.91
C ARG A 126 -11.41 14.04 -16.35
N THR A 127 -10.16 13.67 -16.64
CA THR A 127 -9.56 12.43 -16.13
C THR A 127 -9.33 12.51 -14.62
N LYS A 128 -8.91 13.69 -14.11
CA LYS A 128 -8.79 13.91 -12.65
C LYS A 128 -10.13 13.70 -11.95
N LEU A 129 -11.19 14.34 -12.45
CA LEU A 129 -12.53 14.21 -11.88
C LEU A 129 -13.04 12.76 -11.92
N PHE A 130 -12.79 12.06 -13.03
CA PHE A 130 -13.14 10.64 -13.15
C PHE A 130 -12.40 9.79 -12.11
N LEU A 131 -11.10 10.00 -11.93
CA LEU A 131 -10.30 9.29 -10.93
C LEU A 131 -10.75 9.63 -9.50
N PHE A 132 -10.99 10.90 -9.18
CA PHE A 132 -11.55 11.28 -7.87
C PHE A 132 -12.88 10.57 -7.60
N GLY A 133 -13.77 10.53 -8.60
CA GLY A 133 -15.01 9.78 -8.49
C GLY A 133 -14.79 8.28 -8.27
N THR A 134 -13.90 7.67 -9.05
CA THR A 134 -13.58 6.23 -8.92
C THR A 134 -13.04 5.89 -7.53
N TYR A 135 -12.07 6.66 -7.03
CA TYR A 135 -11.52 6.44 -5.69
C TYR A 135 -12.56 6.72 -4.59
N GLY A 136 -13.39 7.75 -4.76
CA GLY A 136 -14.50 8.02 -3.85
C GLY A 136 -15.51 6.86 -3.78
N VAL A 137 -15.86 6.28 -4.92
CA VAL A 137 -16.73 5.09 -5.00
C VAL A 137 -16.07 3.88 -4.33
N ILE A 138 -14.80 3.62 -4.59
CA ILE A 138 -14.05 2.52 -3.96
C ILE A 138 -14.07 2.67 -2.43
N ILE A 139 -13.79 3.86 -1.92
CA ILE A 139 -13.81 4.15 -0.47
C ILE A 139 -15.22 3.98 0.08
N GLY A 140 -16.25 4.51 -0.60
CA GLY A 140 -17.64 4.40 -0.18
C GLY A 140 -18.14 2.96 -0.11
N ILE A 141 -17.85 2.16 -1.14
CA ILE A 141 -18.18 0.73 -1.16
C ILE A 141 -17.42 -0.01 -0.04
N THR A 142 -16.14 0.29 0.13
CA THR A 142 -15.32 -0.31 1.19
C THR A 142 -15.90 0.01 2.56
N TYR A 143 -16.23 1.27 2.81
CA TYR A 143 -16.85 1.69 4.06
C TYR A 143 -18.18 0.95 4.30
N TRP A 144 -19.04 0.85 3.28
CA TRP A 144 -20.32 0.15 3.38
C TRP A 144 -20.16 -1.34 3.70
N ILE A 145 -19.22 -2.02 3.03
CA ILE A 145 -18.92 -3.45 3.30
C ILE A 145 -18.41 -3.62 4.74
N PHE A 146 -17.53 -2.75 5.19
CA PHE A 146 -16.95 -2.84 6.53
C PHE A 146 -17.95 -2.43 7.62
N ASP A 147 -18.83 -1.45 7.37
CA ASP A 147 -19.88 -1.08 8.31
C ASP A 147 -20.91 -2.20 8.49
N SER A 148 -21.24 -2.91 7.41
CA SER A 148 -22.12 -4.08 7.47
C SER A 148 -21.51 -5.29 8.21
N GLN A 149 -20.19 -5.32 8.39
CA GLN A 149 -19.45 -6.40 9.07
C GLN A 149 -18.79 -5.93 10.38
N ARG A 150 -19.38 -4.96 11.06
CA ARG A 150 -18.82 -4.33 12.28
C ARG A 150 -18.31 -5.32 13.33
N SER A 151 -18.96 -6.47 13.51
CA SER A 151 -18.55 -7.48 14.49
C SER A 151 -17.16 -8.09 14.24
N ILE A 152 -16.64 -8.00 13.00
CA ILE A 152 -15.35 -8.59 12.62
C ILE A 152 -14.21 -7.55 12.72
N ILE A 153 -14.54 -6.26 12.61
CA ILE A 153 -13.56 -5.17 12.58
C ILE A 153 -13.20 -4.66 13.98
N TYR A 154 -14.13 -4.75 14.94
CA TYR A 154 -13.90 -4.31 16.31
C TYR A 154 -12.69 -5.01 16.96
N ASP A 155 -12.43 -6.28 16.63
CA ASP A 155 -11.27 -7.01 17.15
C ASP A 155 -9.91 -6.43 16.67
N ASP A 156 -9.87 -5.77 15.50
CA ASP A 156 -8.63 -5.17 14.97
C ASP A 156 -8.50 -3.67 15.35
N ILE A 157 -9.61 -2.97 15.60
CA ILE A 157 -9.61 -1.54 15.95
C ILE A 157 -9.48 -1.32 17.47
N ASP A 158 -10.04 -2.19 18.30
CA ASP A 158 -9.88 -2.13 19.76
C ASP A 158 -8.42 -2.32 20.22
N ARG A 159 -7.52 -2.72 19.30
CA ARG A 159 -6.08 -2.79 19.53
C ARG A 159 -5.30 -1.56 19.08
N PHE A 160 -5.96 -0.55 18.53
CA PHE A 160 -5.29 0.71 18.24
C PHE A 160 -5.13 1.51 19.55
N ASP A 161 -4.05 1.24 20.24
CA ASP A 161 -3.63 2.06 21.36
C ASP A 161 -2.97 3.33 20.80
N PHE A 162 -3.65 4.46 21.00
CA PHE A 162 -3.16 5.78 20.59
C PHE A 162 -1.86 6.14 21.33
N ASN A 163 -1.68 5.67 22.56
CA ASN A 163 -0.46 5.90 23.33
C ASN A 163 0.69 5.09 22.71
N ALA A 164 0.48 3.81 22.40
CA ALA A 164 1.47 3.00 21.69
C ALA A 164 1.83 3.58 20.32
N PHE A 165 0.87 4.19 19.60
CA PHE A 165 1.14 4.92 18.35
C PHE A 165 2.02 6.16 18.59
N LEU A 166 1.74 6.96 19.63
CA LEU A 166 2.56 8.12 19.99
C LEU A 166 3.96 7.71 20.45
N ASP A 167 4.07 6.65 21.25
CA ASP A 167 5.35 6.11 21.71
C ASP A 167 6.22 5.62 20.55
N ALA A 168 5.60 4.98 19.54
CA ALA A 168 6.29 4.60 18.30
C ALA A 168 6.78 5.82 17.48
N PHE A 169 6.08 6.95 17.56
CA PHE A 169 6.45 8.20 16.88
C PHE A 169 7.52 9.00 17.64
N THR A 170 7.50 8.96 18.97
CA THR A 170 8.42 9.73 19.80
C THR A 170 9.72 9.00 20.11
N GLY A 171 9.79 7.69 19.80
CA GLY A 171 11.01 6.88 19.98
C GLY A 171 11.42 6.66 21.44
N TRP A 172 10.45 6.81 22.38
CA TRP A 172 10.65 6.62 23.82
C TRP A 172 9.74 5.51 24.33
#